data_6ea1ed9ca88fa48f366a0ccde121603f
#
_entry.id   6ea1ed9ca88fa48f366a0ccde121603f
#
_cell.length_a   1.000
_cell.length_b   1.000
_cell.length_c   1.000
_cell.angle_alpha   90.00
_cell.angle_beta   90.00
_cell.angle_gamma   90.00
#
_symmetry.space_group_name_H-M   'P 1'
#
loop_
_entity.id
_entity.type
_entity.pdbx_description
1 polymer ?
#
loop_
_entity_poly.entity_id
_entity_poly.type
_entity_poly.pdbx_seq_one_letter_code
_entity_poly.pdbx_strand_id
1 'polypeptide(L)'
;MLVRFRAGSTATLFTDAACKGDRSVLAYIAMEDNKFLGMRADFGVGLTSVEAEVMSVIKGLEFLTKLGYKKVEVHSDNQVVIKVITEKEREFSGKSLELRNLCDRYDITAVKVRGHSGISPQDICGNIALRMLQ
;
A
#
# COMPACT_ATOMS: atom_id res chain seq x y z
N MET A 1 -13.17 -11.38 -17.94
CA MET A 1 -13.17 -12.83 -17.66
C MET A 1 -12.45 -13.14 -16.38
N LEU A 2 -11.14 -12.94 -16.33
CA LEU A 2 -10.38 -13.16 -15.10
C LEU A 2 -10.86 -12.27 -13.95
N VAL A 3 -11.34 -11.07 -14.25
CA VAL A 3 -11.87 -10.11 -13.28
C VAL A 3 -13.02 -10.70 -12.45
N ARG A 4 -13.87 -11.53 -13.05
CA ARG A 4 -14.97 -12.17 -12.33
C ARG A 4 -14.51 -13.06 -11.17
N PHE A 5 -13.46 -13.84 -11.41
CA PHE A 5 -12.95 -14.76 -10.40
C PHE A 5 -12.28 -14.02 -9.27
N ARG A 6 -11.68 -12.86 -9.55
CA ARG A 6 -10.96 -12.08 -8.58
C ARG A 6 -11.87 -11.24 -7.68
N ALA A 7 -13.06 -10.90 -8.15
CA ALA A 7 -13.98 -10.03 -7.40
C ALA A 7 -14.35 -10.59 -6.03
N GLY A 8 -14.42 -11.92 -5.88
CA GLY A 8 -14.70 -12.58 -4.60
C GLY A 8 -13.48 -12.94 -3.79
N SER A 9 -12.28 -12.78 -4.34
CA SER A 9 -11.01 -13.11 -3.68
C SER A 9 -10.45 -11.90 -2.94
N THR A 10 -9.71 -12.18 -1.87
CA THR A 10 -9.01 -11.12 -1.11
C THR A 10 -7.54 -11.13 -1.51
N ALA A 11 -7.05 -9.97 -1.93
CA ALA A 11 -5.62 -9.77 -2.15
C ALA A 11 -4.99 -9.17 -0.90
N THR A 12 -3.70 -9.40 -0.73
CA THR A 12 -2.90 -8.79 0.34
C THR A 12 -1.91 -7.83 -0.29
N LEU A 13 -1.84 -6.63 0.25
CA LEU A 13 -0.94 -5.58 -0.22
C LEU A 13 0.03 -5.21 0.90
N PHE A 14 1.31 -5.36 0.64
CA PHE A 14 2.38 -4.93 1.54
C PHE A 14 2.97 -3.65 0.98
N THR A 15 3.08 -2.61 1.80
CA THR A 15 3.57 -1.30 1.35
C THR A 15 4.60 -0.75 2.31
N ASP A 16 5.53 0.00 1.77
CA ASP A 16 6.47 0.77 2.55
C ASP A 16 7.01 1.92 1.70
N ALA A 17 7.57 2.92 2.38
CA ALA A 17 8.21 4.05 1.72
C ALA A 17 9.44 4.44 2.51
N ALA A 18 10.41 5.03 1.81
CA ALA A 18 11.60 5.58 2.42
C ALA A 18 11.84 6.97 1.86
N CYS A 19 12.29 7.89 2.71
CA CYS A 19 12.53 9.28 2.32
C CYS A 19 13.93 9.72 2.69
N LYS A 20 14.53 10.53 1.84
CA LYS A 20 15.83 11.15 2.09
C LYS A 20 15.83 12.52 1.41
N GLY A 21 15.79 13.59 2.22
CA GLY A 21 15.64 14.94 1.70
C GLY A 21 14.30 15.09 0.99
N ASP A 22 14.33 15.59 -0.25
CA ASP A 22 13.13 15.74 -1.07
C ASP A 22 12.81 14.51 -1.92
N ARG A 23 13.61 13.44 -1.81
CA ARG A 23 13.43 12.21 -2.56
C ARG A 23 12.76 11.15 -1.71
N SER A 24 11.95 10.33 -2.35
CA SER A 24 11.32 9.19 -1.72
C SER A 24 11.29 7.98 -2.65
N VAL A 25 11.11 6.81 -2.08
CA VAL A 25 10.81 5.58 -2.82
C VAL A 25 9.52 5.02 -2.26
N LEU A 26 8.61 4.70 -3.17
CA LEU A 26 7.29 4.15 -2.87
C LEU A 26 7.29 2.71 -3.34
N ALA A 27 7.08 1.76 -2.44
CA ALA A 27 7.17 0.35 -2.79
C ALA A 27 5.93 -0.42 -2.35
N TYR A 28 5.52 -1.39 -3.17
CA TYR A 28 4.48 -2.35 -2.78
C TYR A 28 4.77 -3.73 -3.34
N ILE A 29 4.22 -4.73 -2.65
CA ILE A 29 4.18 -6.12 -3.08
C ILE A 29 2.74 -6.58 -2.93
N ALA A 30 2.18 -7.17 -3.97
CA ALA A 30 0.81 -7.66 -4.00
C ALA A 30 0.78 -9.18 -4.12
N MET A 31 -0.05 -9.81 -3.30
CA MET A 31 -0.19 -11.27 -3.24
C MET A 31 -1.65 -11.67 -3.09
N GLU A 32 -1.96 -12.90 -3.51
CA GLU A 32 -3.19 -13.58 -3.14
C GLU A 32 -2.77 -14.90 -2.52
N ASP A 33 -2.98 -15.06 -1.22
CA ASP A 33 -2.45 -16.18 -0.43
C ASP A 33 -0.94 -16.31 -0.65
N ASN A 34 -0.44 -17.43 -1.16
CA ASN A 34 0.98 -17.63 -1.45
C ASN A 34 1.35 -17.29 -2.89
N LYS A 35 0.41 -16.76 -3.66
CA LYS A 35 0.64 -16.42 -5.06
C LYS A 35 1.11 -14.98 -5.19
N PHE A 36 2.28 -14.79 -5.80
CA PHE A 36 2.81 -13.47 -6.10
C PHE A 36 2.03 -12.86 -7.27
N LEU A 37 1.52 -11.65 -7.11
CA LEU A 37 0.79 -10.94 -8.16
C LEU A 37 1.61 -9.85 -8.82
N GLY A 38 2.47 -9.18 -8.07
CA GLY A 38 3.32 -8.13 -8.61
C GLY A 38 4.00 -7.33 -7.53
N MET A 39 5.01 -6.56 -7.94
CA MET A 39 5.69 -5.61 -7.06
C MET A 39 6.12 -4.41 -7.87
N ARG A 40 6.26 -3.28 -7.21
CA ARG A 40 6.77 -2.07 -7.85
C ARG A 40 7.45 -1.19 -6.81
N ALA A 41 8.46 -0.46 -7.28
CA ALA A 41 9.10 0.58 -6.51
C ALA A 41 9.31 1.78 -7.42
N ASP A 42 8.79 2.92 -7.04
CA ASP A 42 8.85 4.17 -7.81
C ASP A 42 9.54 5.27 -7.01
N PHE A 43 10.15 6.21 -7.70
CA PHE A 43 10.70 7.39 -7.07
C PHE A 43 9.64 8.49 -6.98
N GLY A 44 9.69 9.25 -5.89
CA GLY A 44 8.88 10.45 -5.70
C GLY A 44 9.76 11.63 -5.34
N VAL A 45 9.27 12.84 -5.60
CA VAL A 45 9.97 14.08 -5.28
C VAL A 45 9.00 15.04 -4.60
N GLY A 46 9.48 15.72 -3.56
CA GLY A 46 8.68 16.72 -2.87
C GLY A 46 7.58 16.19 -1.99
N LEU A 47 7.62 14.90 -1.65
CA LEU A 47 6.62 14.28 -0.78
C LEU A 47 7.10 14.28 0.66
N THR A 48 6.16 14.50 1.59
CA THR A 48 6.43 14.22 3.01
C THR A 48 6.49 12.71 3.22
N SER A 49 7.07 12.27 4.34
CA SER A 49 7.10 10.85 4.70
C SER A 49 5.71 10.22 4.71
N VAL A 50 4.74 10.94 5.25
CA VAL A 50 3.35 10.47 5.31
C VAL A 50 2.74 10.37 3.92
N GLU A 51 2.95 11.38 3.07
CA GLU A 51 2.47 11.35 1.69
C GLU A 51 3.06 10.18 0.92
N ALA A 52 4.34 9.90 1.10
CA ALA A 52 5.01 8.78 0.44
C ALA A 52 4.40 7.44 0.87
N GLU A 53 4.15 7.26 2.17
CA GLU A 53 3.51 6.04 2.68
C GLU A 53 2.10 5.87 2.12
N VAL A 54 1.30 6.92 2.14
CA VAL A 54 -0.06 6.91 1.61
C VAL A 54 -0.07 6.61 0.11
N MET A 55 0.82 7.24 -0.65
CA MET A 55 0.92 7.01 -2.09
C MET A 55 1.35 5.60 -2.45
N SER A 56 2.20 4.97 -1.64
CA SER A 56 2.56 3.56 -1.84
C SER A 56 1.31 2.67 -1.81
N VAL A 57 0.41 2.94 -0.88
CA VAL A 57 -0.85 2.20 -0.76
C VAL A 57 -1.76 2.49 -1.96
N ILE A 58 -1.92 3.75 -2.34
CA ILE A 58 -2.74 4.13 -3.49
C ILE A 58 -2.29 3.40 -4.75
N LYS A 59 -0.99 3.41 -5.03
CA LYS A 59 -0.43 2.74 -6.21
C LYS A 59 -0.69 1.24 -6.19
N GLY A 60 -0.51 0.60 -5.05
CA GLY A 60 -0.79 -0.83 -4.91
C GLY A 60 -2.27 -1.16 -5.07
N LEU A 61 -3.15 -0.35 -4.51
CA LEU A 61 -4.59 -0.52 -4.66
C LEU A 61 -5.02 -0.33 -6.12
N GLU A 62 -4.47 0.66 -6.80
CA GLU A 62 -4.75 0.87 -8.23
C GLU A 62 -4.33 -0.34 -9.06
N PHE A 63 -3.17 -0.90 -8.77
CA PHE A 63 -2.71 -2.12 -9.44
C PHE A 63 -3.70 -3.28 -9.22
N LEU A 64 -4.08 -3.53 -7.98
CA LEU A 64 -4.97 -4.64 -7.65
C LEU A 64 -6.39 -4.46 -8.16
N THR A 65 -6.94 -3.26 -8.10
CA THR A 65 -8.29 -3.01 -8.59
C THR A 65 -8.36 -3.13 -10.11
N LYS A 66 -7.30 -2.77 -10.82
CA LYS A 66 -7.20 -3.01 -12.28
C LYS A 66 -7.17 -4.50 -12.61
N LEU A 67 -6.61 -5.33 -11.73
CA LEU A 67 -6.64 -6.77 -11.88
C LEU A 67 -8.00 -7.38 -11.54
N GLY A 68 -8.92 -6.59 -11.00
CA GLY A 68 -10.28 -7.03 -10.68
C GLY A 68 -10.54 -7.34 -9.22
N TYR A 69 -9.57 -7.12 -8.34
CA TYR A 69 -9.79 -7.32 -6.91
C TYR A 69 -10.66 -6.20 -6.34
N LYS A 70 -11.64 -6.56 -5.51
CA LYS A 70 -12.50 -5.63 -4.79
C LYS A 70 -12.26 -5.67 -3.29
N LYS A 71 -11.60 -6.71 -2.81
CA LYS A 71 -11.25 -6.88 -1.39
C LYS A 71 -9.74 -6.92 -1.27
N VAL A 72 -9.19 -6.01 -0.49
CA VAL A 72 -7.74 -5.92 -0.27
C VAL A 72 -7.45 -5.72 1.21
N GLU A 73 -6.54 -6.52 1.72
CA GLU A 73 -6.01 -6.36 3.06
C GLU A 73 -4.66 -5.65 2.94
N VAL A 74 -4.57 -4.43 3.45
CA VAL A 74 -3.35 -3.61 3.40
C VAL A 74 -2.54 -3.83 4.66
N HIS A 75 -1.29 -4.23 4.49
CA HIS A 75 -0.33 -4.38 5.59
C HIS A 75 0.62 -3.19 5.58
N SER A 76 0.63 -2.43 6.65
CA SER A 76 1.45 -1.23 6.79
C SER A 76 1.90 -1.05 8.24
N ASP A 77 3.10 -0.51 8.44
CA ASP A 77 3.58 -0.11 9.76
C ASP A 77 3.25 1.37 10.06
N ASN A 78 2.71 2.10 9.10
CA ASN A 78 2.43 3.52 9.24
C ASN A 78 1.06 3.76 9.86
N GLN A 79 1.02 4.46 10.99
CA GLN A 79 -0.22 4.73 11.71
C GLN A 79 -1.20 5.58 10.93
N VAL A 80 -0.72 6.53 10.14
CA VAL A 80 -1.60 7.40 9.34
C VAL A 80 -2.34 6.58 8.28
N VAL A 81 -1.64 5.68 7.59
CA VAL A 81 -2.26 4.76 6.64
C VAL A 81 -3.36 3.95 7.30
N ILE A 82 -3.08 3.37 8.47
CA ILE A 82 -4.06 2.57 9.21
C ILE A 82 -5.29 3.43 9.57
N LYS A 83 -5.07 4.64 10.05
CA LYS A 83 -6.18 5.54 10.41
C LYS A 83 -7.04 5.91 9.20
N VAL A 84 -6.41 6.21 8.07
CA VAL A 84 -7.16 6.56 6.85
C VAL A 84 -8.08 5.41 6.43
N ILE A 85 -7.60 4.17 6.53
CA ILE A 85 -8.38 3.00 6.14
C ILE A 85 -9.49 2.72 7.15
N THR A 86 -9.22 2.85 8.44
CA THR A 86 -10.14 2.41 9.50
C THR A 86 -11.08 3.48 10.03
N GLU A 87 -10.67 4.75 10.04
CA GLU A 87 -11.46 5.85 10.61
C GLU A 87 -12.32 6.52 9.53
N LYS A 88 -13.45 5.90 9.21
CA LYS A 88 -14.32 6.31 8.10
C LYS A 88 -14.97 7.69 8.28
N GLU A 89 -15.20 8.10 9.51
CA GLU A 89 -15.92 9.35 9.80
C GLU A 89 -14.99 10.56 9.92
N ARG A 90 -13.68 10.33 9.94
CA ARG A 90 -12.71 11.39 10.04
C ARG A 90 -12.53 12.09 8.69
N GLU A 91 -12.39 13.41 8.71
CA GLU A 91 -12.08 14.18 7.52
C GLU A 91 -10.59 14.09 7.20
N PHE A 92 -10.31 13.86 5.93
CA PHE A 92 -8.94 13.80 5.42
C PHE A 92 -8.78 14.77 4.25
N SER A 93 -7.55 15.13 3.93
CA SER A 93 -7.24 16.01 2.82
C SER A 93 -6.06 15.45 2.02
N GLY A 94 -5.83 16.00 0.82
CA GLY A 94 -4.70 15.63 -0.03
C GLY A 94 -4.67 14.15 -0.36
N LYS A 95 -3.50 13.52 -0.23
CA LYS A 95 -3.32 12.11 -0.55
C LYS A 95 -4.11 11.18 0.37
N SER A 96 -4.28 11.57 1.62
CA SER A 96 -5.11 10.80 2.56
C SER A 96 -6.56 10.77 2.12
N LEU A 97 -7.08 11.86 1.54
CA LEU A 97 -8.42 11.88 0.98
C LEU A 97 -8.53 10.97 -0.25
N GLU A 98 -7.54 10.96 -1.12
CA GLU A 98 -7.52 10.04 -2.26
C GLU A 98 -7.60 8.59 -1.81
N LEU A 99 -6.82 8.22 -0.79
CA LEU A 99 -6.86 6.87 -0.22
C LEU A 99 -8.23 6.58 0.40
N ARG A 100 -8.79 7.54 1.15
CA ARG A 100 -10.12 7.35 1.77
C ARG A 100 -11.19 7.11 0.70
N ASN A 101 -11.12 7.83 -0.40
CA ASN A 101 -12.07 7.65 -1.51
C ASN A 101 -11.97 6.25 -2.12
N LEU A 102 -10.79 5.69 -2.25
CA LEU A 102 -10.61 4.31 -2.69
C LEU A 102 -11.22 3.32 -1.69
N CYS A 103 -11.02 3.57 -0.39
CA CYS A 103 -11.58 2.73 0.66
C CYS A 103 -13.12 2.77 0.70
N ASP A 104 -13.72 3.85 0.23
CA ASP A 104 -15.18 3.97 0.16
C ASP A 104 -15.77 3.20 -1.03
N ARG A 105 -14.97 2.95 -2.07
CA ARG A 105 -15.42 2.24 -3.27
C ARG A 105 -15.15 0.73 -3.23
N TYR A 106 -14.20 0.30 -2.42
CA TYR A 106 -13.77 -1.09 -2.34
C TYR A 106 -13.75 -1.55 -0.89
N ASP A 107 -13.71 -2.86 -0.69
CA ASP A 107 -13.61 -3.45 0.65
C ASP A 107 -12.13 -3.52 1.04
N ILE A 108 -11.66 -2.47 1.68
CA ILE A 108 -10.26 -2.32 2.07
C ILE A 108 -10.16 -2.42 3.60
N THR A 109 -9.33 -3.33 4.07
CA THR A 109 -9.03 -3.50 5.48
C THR A 109 -7.56 -3.25 5.74
N ALA A 110 -7.19 -2.98 6.98
CA ALA A 110 -5.82 -2.68 7.35
C ALA A 110 -5.32 -3.62 8.44
N VAL A 111 -4.07 -4.04 8.29
CA VAL A 111 -3.35 -4.83 9.29
C VAL A 111 -2.07 -4.07 9.62
N LYS A 112 -1.88 -3.74 10.90
CA LYS A 112 -0.65 -3.10 11.34
C LYS A 112 0.45 -4.15 11.48
N VAL A 113 1.57 -3.90 10.81
CA VAL A 113 2.74 -4.76 10.86
C VAL A 113 3.69 -4.27 11.93
N ARG A 114 4.32 -5.19 12.65
CA ARG A 114 5.30 -4.88 13.68
C ARG A 114 6.61 -5.57 13.39
N GLY A 115 7.70 -4.84 13.59
CA GLY A 115 9.04 -5.36 13.52
C GLY A 115 9.45 -5.81 12.13
N HIS A 116 10.70 -6.20 12.02
CA HIS A 116 11.29 -6.65 10.78
C HIS A 116 11.98 -7.98 11.00
N SER A 117 11.46 -9.03 10.38
CA SER A 117 12.07 -10.37 10.42
C SER A 117 13.09 -10.57 9.30
N GLY A 118 13.11 -9.67 8.31
CA GLY A 118 14.04 -9.70 7.18
C GLY A 118 13.60 -10.55 5.99
N ILE A 119 12.58 -11.38 6.13
CA ILE A 119 12.15 -12.32 5.09
C ILE A 119 10.67 -12.21 4.72
N SER A 120 9.87 -11.45 5.44
CA SER A 120 8.47 -11.25 5.09
C SER A 120 8.34 -10.31 3.89
N PRO A 121 7.22 -10.36 3.14
CA PRO A 121 7.00 -9.39 2.06
C PRO A 121 7.09 -7.94 2.51
N GLN A 122 6.66 -7.63 3.72
CA GLN A 122 6.76 -6.29 4.29
C GLN A 122 8.23 -5.87 4.43
N ASP A 123 9.08 -6.74 4.97
CA ASP A 123 10.50 -6.46 5.15
C ASP A 123 11.21 -6.31 3.81
N ILE A 124 10.87 -7.15 2.83
CA ILE A 124 11.43 -7.04 1.48
C ILE A 124 11.06 -5.69 0.87
N CYS A 125 9.82 -5.26 1.01
CA CYS A 125 9.33 -3.97 0.52
C CYS A 125 10.14 -2.82 1.12
N GLY A 126 10.32 -2.81 2.44
CA GLY A 126 11.11 -1.79 3.14
C GLY A 126 12.57 -1.79 2.74
N ASN A 127 13.18 -2.97 2.59
CA ASN A 127 14.57 -3.08 2.17
C ASN A 127 14.80 -2.55 0.76
N ILE A 128 13.87 -2.83 -0.17
CA ILE A 128 13.95 -2.30 -1.53
C ILE A 128 13.90 -0.78 -1.50
N ALA A 129 12.96 -0.21 -0.76
CA ALA A 129 12.81 1.24 -0.65
C ALA A 129 14.08 1.90 -0.12
N LEU A 130 14.66 1.35 0.96
CA LEU A 130 15.91 1.89 1.53
C LEU A 130 17.06 1.81 0.56
N ARG A 131 17.24 0.68 -0.12
CA ARG A 131 18.34 0.50 -1.07
C ARG A 131 18.24 1.44 -2.27
N MET A 132 17.06 1.68 -2.76
CA MET A 132 16.84 2.58 -3.90
C MET A 132 17.17 4.03 -3.55
N LEU A 133 17.08 4.42 -2.28
CA LEU A 133 17.44 5.77 -1.83
C LEU A 133 18.93 5.98 -1.66
N GLN A 134 19.70 4.94 -1.54
CA GLN A 134 21.14 5.02 -1.45
C GLN A 134 21.76 5.32 -2.82
#